data_f497a9462c189b744016178093b44b23
#
_entry.id   f497a9462c189b744016178093b44b23
#
_cell.length_a   1.000
_cell.length_b   1.000
_cell.length_c   1.000
_cell.angle_alpha   90.00
_cell.angle_beta   90.00
_cell.angle_gamma   90.00
#
_symmetry.space_group_name_H-M   'P 1'
#
loop_
_entity.id
_entity.type
_entity.pdbx_description
1 polymer ?
#
loop_
_entity_poly.entity_id
_entity_poly.type
_entity_poly.pdbx_seq_one_letter_code
_entity_poly.pdbx_strand_id
1 'polypeptide(L)'
;FEKYSEERRQLEEKYEKLYAPLYNSRKEIVTGEKEYSDCDEDLKKEIEALPKDDASPSGVPDFWLVAMKNIEDLAEEISERDEACLSALVDVQTGKLEGEDEDGDEMVGFYLRFYFKENAFFTNQTIEKRYHMEDDSEDAVLNYIVCDDIDWKPGKNLTVKVLRKKPKPGAKNQKPITKTEPCESFFTFFYPPEVPDEDEQENMTEEEVEDLQEQMENDYAIGSLIATALVPNAVDHFLGLHLEDDEDEDEEEGEEDAEYGESIDGDSDDGDSDDEDDDDEDEDENGEKIKGLDPKAKEECKQQ
;
A
#
# COMPACT_ATOMS: atom_id res chain seq x y z
N PHE A 1 29.80 -10.24 10.70
CA PHE A 1 28.52 -10.18 10.01
C PHE A 1 27.81 -11.56 10.06
N GLU A 2 28.32 -12.64 9.48
CA GLU A 2 27.69 -13.99 9.44
C GLU A 2 27.12 -14.44 10.80
N LYS A 3 27.84 -14.22 11.90
CA LYS A 3 27.37 -14.62 13.21
C LYS A 3 26.17 -13.80 13.68
N TYR A 4 26.12 -12.53 13.35
CA TYR A 4 24.99 -11.65 13.66
C TYR A 4 23.75 -12.07 12.87
N SER A 5 23.87 -12.29 11.57
CA SER A 5 22.77 -12.75 10.71
C SER A 5 22.21 -14.09 11.19
N GLU A 6 23.08 -15.04 11.58
CA GLU A 6 22.64 -16.33 12.10
C GLU A 6 21.93 -16.21 13.46
N GLU A 7 22.43 -15.38 14.40
CA GLU A 7 21.79 -15.15 15.71
C GLU A 7 20.44 -14.42 15.52
N ARG A 8 20.36 -13.44 14.60
CA ARG A 8 19.13 -12.74 14.22
C ARG A 8 18.11 -13.73 13.66
N ARG A 9 18.48 -14.55 12.67
CA ARG A 9 17.63 -15.57 12.06
C ARG A 9 17.06 -16.55 13.10
N GLN A 10 17.89 -17.03 14.02
CA GLN A 10 17.44 -17.92 15.10
C GLN A 10 16.48 -17.24 16.06
N LEU A 11 16.66 -15.95 16.32
CA LEU A 11 15.77 -15.18 17.19
C LEU A 11 14.43 -14.97 16.52
N GLU A 12 14.41 -14.58 15.27
CA GLU A 12 13.21 -14.39 14.46
C GLU A 12 12.39 -15.68 14.36
N GLU A 13 13.02 -16.81 14.01
CA GLU A 13 12.39 -18.13 13.97
C GLU A 13 11.77 -18.54 15.31
N LYS A 14 12.45 -18.20 16.41
CA LYS A 14 11.92 -18.46 17.75
C LYS A 14 10.68 -17.65 18.04
N TYR A 15 10.67 -16.36 17.68
CA TYR A 15 9.52 -15.48 17.91
C TYR A 15 8.37 -15.81 16.99
N GLU A 16 8.61 -16.16 15.74
CA GLU A 16 7.59 -16.63 14.80
C GLU A 16 6.82 -17.84 15.38
N LYS A 17 7.53 -18.81 15.95
CA LYS A 17 6.89 -19.96 16.65
C LYS A 17 6.05 -19.55 17.87
N LEU A 18 6.39 -18.44 18.52
CA LEU A 18 5.63 -17.91 19.65
C LEU A 18 4.40 -17.11 19.19
N TYR A 19 4.49 -16.42 18.07
CA TYR A 19 3.39 -15.63 17.51
C TYR A 19 2.36 -16.49 16.78
N ALA A 20 2.76 -17.57 16.12
CA ALA A 20 1.86 -18.44 15.36
C ALA A 20 0.58 -18.87 16.13
N PRO A 21 0.63 -19.31 17.41
CA PRO A 21 -0.58 -19.63 18.16
C PRO A 21 -1.46 -18.40 18.46
N LEU A 22 -0.88 -17.19 18.58
CA LEU A 22 -1.63 -15.96 18.80
C LEU A 22 -2.38 -15.56 17.52
N TYR A 23 -1.72 -15.63 16.37
CA TYR A 23 -2.33 -15.36 15.05
C TYR A 23 -3.46 -16.37 14.76
N ASN A 24 -3.26 -17.65 15.09
CA ASN A 24 -4.32 -18.65 14.97
C ASN A 24 -5.52 -18.33 15.88
N SER A 25 -5.29 -17.92 17.13
CA SER A 25 -6.37 -17.51 18.04
C SER A 25 -7.09 -16.26 17.53
N ARG A 26 -6.37 -15.28 16.99
CA ARG A 26 -6.95 -14.10 16.33
C ARG A 26 -7.88 -14.53 15.19
N LYS A 27 -7.40 -15.40 14.30
CA LYS A 27 -8.20 -15.94 13.19
C LYS A 27 -9.47 -16.62 13.67
N GLU A 28 -9.40 -17.52 14.67
CA GLU A 28 -10.54 -18.22 15.23
C GLU A 28 -11.60 -17.26 15.81
N ILE A 29 -11.16 -16.15 16.42
CA ILE A 29 -12.06 -15.11 16.97
C ILE A 29 -12.66 -14.28 15.84
N VAL A 30 -11.84 -13.83 14.89
CA VAL A 30 -12.28 -13.01 13.75
C VAL A 30 -13.28 -13.76 12.87
N THR A 31 -13.06 -15.06 12.64
CA THR A 31 -14.00 -15.91 11.88
C THR A 31 -15.22 -16.34 12.69
N GLY A 32 -15.19 -16.20 14.02
CA GLY A 32 -16.25 -16.64 14.91
C GLY A 32 -16.25 -18.15 15.16
N GLU A 33 -15.17 -18.86 14.85
CA GLU A 33 -14.97 -20.27 15.19
C GLU A 33 -14.79 -20.48 16.68
N LYS A 34 -14.29 -19.44 17.38
CA LYS A 34 -14.09 -19.44 18.82
C LYS A 34 -14.73 -18.22 19.42
N GLU A 35 -15.63 -18.46 20.39
CA GLU A 35 -16.12 -17.39 21.25
C GLU A 35 -15.08 -17.10 22.34
N TYR A 36 -14.80 -15.80 22.55
CA TYR A 36 -13.87 -15.39 23.60
C TYR A 36 -14.55 -15.56 24.99
N SER A 37 -14.13 -16.58 25.72
CA SER A 37 -14.67 -16.89 27.05
C SER A 37 -13.74 -16.49 28.20
N ASP A 38 -12.54 -16.00 27.91
CA ASP A 38 -11.44 -15.83 28.87
C ASP A 38 -11.14 -14.36 29.21
N CYS A 39 -12.16 -13.51 29.09
CA CYS A 39 -12.09 -12.15 29.62
C CYS A 39 -12.33 -12.14 31.14
N ASP A 40 -11.89 -11.08 31.80
CA ASP A 40 -12.14 -10.94 33.24
C ASP A 40 -13.64 -10.82 33.56
N GLU A 41 -13.98 -11.02 34.83
CA GLU A 41 -15.37 -11.12 35.26
C GLU A 41 -16.18 -9.82 35.10
N ASP A 42 -15.50 -8.66 35.08
CA ASP A 42 -16.16 -7.36 34.95
C ASP A 42 -16.49 -7.09 33.48
N LEU A 43 -15.59 -7.41 32.58
CA LEU A 43 -15.81 -7.35 31.12
C LEU A 43 -16.93 -8.34 30.70
N LYS A 44 -16.98 -9.53 31.29
CA LYS A 44 -18.09 -10.48 31.04
C LYS A 44 -19.44 -9.89 31.40
N LYS A 45 -19.53 -9.18 32.51
CA LYS A 45 -20.79 -8.53 32.94
C LYS A 45 -21.17 -7.39 32.00
N GLU A 46 -20.20 -6.64 31.50
CA GLU A 46 -20.47 -5.58 30.52
C GLU A 46 -20.94 -6.16 29.18
N ILE A 47 -20.31 -7.21 28.69
CA ILE A 47 -20.71 -7.92 27.46
C ILE A 47 -22.12 -8.55 27.64
N GLU A 48 -22.44 -9.16 28.80
CA GLU A 48 -23.75 -9.72 29.08
C GLU A 48 -24.84 -8.64 29.17
N ALA A 49 -24.48 -7.41 29.54
CA ALA A 49 -25.40 -6.27 29.63
C ALA A 49 -25.71 -5.62 28.29
N LEU A 50 -24.88 -5.89 27.23
CA LEU A 50 -25.16 -5.40 25.89
C LEU A 50 -26.43 -6.05 25.32
N PRO A 51 -27.26 -5.30 24.56
CA PRO A 51 -28.41 -5.86 23.87
C PRO A 51 -27.94 -6.99 22.94
N LYS A 52 -28.37 -8.21 23.25
CA LYS A 52 -28.17 -9.34 22.34
C LYS A 52 -29.17 -9.19 21.20
N ASP A 53 -28.72 -8.66 20.09
CA ASP A 53 -29.49 -8.73 18.86
C ASP A 53 -29.40 -10.17 18.34
N ASP A 54 -30.56 -10.79 18.05
CA ASP A 54 -30.63 -12.16 17.49
C ASP A 54 -29.91 -12.27 16.11
N ALA A 55 -29.45 -11.16 15.56
CA ALA A 55 -28.72 -11.01 14.32
C ALA A 55 -27.24 -10.67 14.51
N SER A 56 -26.68 -10.79 15.73
CA SER A 56 -25.24 -10.52 15.93
C SER A 56 -24.41 -11.45 15.04
N PRO A 57 -23.58 -10.91 14.14
CA PRO A 57 -22.75 -11.74 13.28
C PRO A 57 -21.78 -12.56 14.12
N SER A 58 -21.51 -13.78 13.70
CA SER A 58 -20.46 -14.59 14.31
C SER A 58 -19.10 -13.98 13.93
N GLY A 59 -18.19 -13.83 14.91
CA GLY A 59 -16.87 -13.25 14.71
C GLY A 59 -16.86 -11.73 14.68
N VAL A 60 -15.84 -11.16 14.02
CA VAL A 60 -15.63 -9.73 13.88
C VAL A 60 -15.72 -9.38 12.39
N PRO A 61 -16.88 -8.92 11.91
CA PRO A 61 -17.03 -8.56 10.50
C PRO A 61 -16.09 -7.42 10.13
N ASP A 62 -15.60 -7.47 8.89
CA ASP A 62 -14.78 -6.43 8.28
C ASP A 62 -13.46 -6.11 9.02
N PHE A 63 -13.01 -7.01 9.93
CA PHE A 63 -11.83 -6.82 10.76
C PHE A 63 -10.62 -6.36 9.94
N TRP A 64 -10.25 -7.11 8.90
CA TRP A 64 -9.10 -6.79 8.08
C TRP A 64 -9.31 -5.55 7.22
N LEU A 65 -10.52 -5.33 6.70
CA LEU A 65 -10.84 -4.14 5.92
C LEU A 65 -10.70 -2.87 6.78
N VAL A 66 -11.19 -2.90 8.02
CA VAL A 66 -11.08 -1.77 8.94
C VAL A 66 -9.62 -1.54 9.34
N ALA A 67 -8.88 -2.60 9.68
CA ALA A 67 -7.47 -2.51 10.03
C ALA A 67 -6.62 -1.92 8.88
N MET A 68 -6.87 -2.35 7.63
CA MET A 68 -6.19 -1.81 6.45
C MET A 68 -6.52 -0.34 6.20
N LYS A 69 -7.78 0.06 6.39
CA LYS A 69 -8.21 1.46 6.19
C LYS A 69 -7.72 2.42 7.27
N ASN A 70 -7.25 1.92 8.38
CA ASN A 70 -6.63 2.72 9.44
C ASN A 70 -5.10 2.84 9.28
N ILE A 71 -4.55 2.39 8.16
CA ILE A 71 -3.18 2.65 7.71
C ILE A 71 -3.29 3.51 6.45
N GLU A 72 -2.77 4.72 6.46
CA GLU A 72 -2.95 5.73 5.42
C GLU A 72 -2.57 5.21 4.04
N ASP A 73 -1.35 4.69 3.87
CA ASP A 73 -0.85 4.15 2.60
C ASP A 73 -1.73 3.01 2.05
N LEU A 74 -2.25 2.13 2.93
CA LEU A 74 -3.15 1.06 2.50
C LEU A 74 -4.56 1.58 2.19
N ALA A 75 -5.01 2.62 2.89
CA ALA A 75 -6.32 3.21 2.66
C ALA A 75 -6.41 3.88 1.29
N GLU A 76 -5.31 4.50 0.82
CA GLU A 76 -5.21 5.11 -0.51
C GLU A 76 -5.36 4.07 -1.64
N GLU A 77 -4.83 2.86 -1.44
CA GLU A 77 -4.94 1.76 -2.40
C GLU A 77 -6.35 1.14 -2.49
N ILE A 78 -7.20 1.34 -1.46
CA ILE A 78 -8.51 0.70 -1.36
C ILE A 78 -9.61 1.60 -1.95
N SER A 79 -10.15 1.21 -3.09
CA SER A 79 -11.32 1.88 -3.67
C SER A 79 -12.63 1.41 -3.03
N GLU A 80 -13.71 2.23 -3.09
CA GLU A 80 -15.06 1.85 -2.61
C GLU A 80 -15.56 0.53 -3.23
N ARG A 81 -15.09 0.19 -4.43
CA ARG A 81 -15.47 -1.05 -5.11
C ARG A 81 -14.83 -2.29 -4.50
N ASP A 82 -13.67 -2.13 -3.87
CA ASP A 82 -12.89 -3.20 -3.27
C ASP A 82 -13.46 -3.61 -1.91
N GLU A 83 -14.07 -2.69 -1.19
CA GLU A 83 -14.58 -2.91 0.17
C GLU A 83 -15.47 -4.15 0.27
N ALA A 84 -16.41 -4.31 -0.67
CA ALA A 84 -17.32 -5.46 -0.68
C ALA A 84 -16.60 -6.81 -0.92
N CYS A 85 -15.42 -6.78 -1.53
CA CYS A 85 -14.58 -7.96 -1.74
C CYS A 85 -13.67 -8.19 -0.53
N LEU A 86 -13.05 -7.12 -0.01
CA LEU A 86 -12.19 -7.16 1.18
C LEU A 86 -12.96 -7.54 2.45
N SER A 87 -14.27 -7.27 2.54
CA SER A 87 -15.15 -7.81 3.59
C SER A 87 -15.19 -9.35 3.64
N ALA A 88 -14.70 -10.01 2.58
CA ALA A 88 -14.54 -11.46 2.59
C ALA A 88 -13.16 -11.94 3.09
N LEU A 89 -12.22 -11.02 3.35
CA LEU A 89 -10.90 -11.34 3.89
C LEU A 89 -11.03 -11.78 5.36
N VAL A 90 -10.52 -12.97 5.67
CA VAL A 90 -10.67 -13.57 7.01
C VAL A 90 -9.35 -13.70 7.75
N ASP A 91 -8.23 -13.75 7.02
CA ASP A 91 -6.91 -13.83 7.62
C ASP A 91 -5.83 -13.34 6.65
N VAL A 92 -4.78 -12.71 7.18
CA VAL A 92 -3.55 -12.39 6.47
C VAL A 92 -2.38 -12.94 7.27
N GLN A 93 -1.53 -13.69 6.61
CA GLN A 93 -0.36 -14.31 7.21
C GLN A 93 0.89 -13.89 6.44
N THR A 94 2.00 -13.78 7.14
CA THR A 94 3.33 -13.54 6.59
C THR A 94 4.31 -14.52 7.21
N GLY A 95 5.40 -14.77 6.55
CA GLY A 95 6.50 -15.60 7.03
C GLY A 95 7.62 -15.61 6.00
N LYS A 96 8.76 -16.20 6.38
CA LYS A 96 9.90 -16.34 5.49
C LYS A 96 9.62 -17.38 4.40
N LEU A 97 10.23 -17.20 3.24
CA LEU A 97 10.25 -18.24 2.20
C LEU A 97 11.06 -19.43 2.70
N GLU A 98 10.57 -20.62 2.46
CA GLU A 98 11.21 -21.89 2.82
C GLU A 98 11.39 -22.76 1.57
N GLY A 99 12.52 -23.40 1.45
CA GLY A 99 12.83 -24.35 0.38
C GLY A 99 14.00 -23.91 -0.48
N GLU A 100 14.22 -24.64 -1.57
CA GLU A 100 15.25 -24.39 -2.57
C GLU A 100 14.57 -23.98 -3.89
N ASP A 101 15.21 -23.10 -4.64
CA ASP A 101 14.78 -22.73 -5.97
C ASP A 101 15.09 -23.83 -7.01
N GLU A 102 14.88 -23.55 -8.30
CA GLU A 102 15.11 -24.50 -9.38
C GLU A 102 16.61 -24.88 -9.55
N ASP A 103 17.51 -24.01 -9.09
CA ASP A 103 18.96 -24.21 -9.15
C ASP A 103 19.50 -24.91 -7.89
N GLY A 104 18.67 -25.06 -6.86
CA GLY A 104 18.98 -25.72 -5.59
C GLY A 104 19.59 -24.78 -4.55
N ASP A 105 19.45 -23.47 -4.75
CA ASP A 105 19.83 -22.45 -3.79
C ASP A 105 18.67 -22.17 -2.80
N GLU A 106 18.99 -21.83 -1.54
CA GLU A 106 17.97 -21.49 -0.53
C GLU A 106 17.18 -20.25 -0.95
N MET A 107 15.84 -20.37 -0.99
CA MET A 107 15.00 -19.22 -1.29
C MET A 107 15.04 -18.21 -0.13
N VAL A 108 15.36 -16.96 -0.44
CA VAL A 108 15.42 -15.87 0.52
C VAL A 108 14.29 -14.89 0.25
N GLY A 109 13.66 -14.39 1.32
CA GLY A 109 12.57 -13.44 1.23
C GLY A 109 11.38 -13.79 2.12
N PHE A 110 10.23 -13.25 1.79
CA PHE A 110 9.01 -13.46 2.57
C PHE A 110 7.79 -13.64 1.68
N TYR A 111 6.73 -14.19 2.27
CA TYR A 111 5.43 -14.32 1.62
C TYR A 111 4.35 -13.57 2.37
N LEU A 112 3.33 -13.17 1.63
CA LEU A 112 2.03 -12.72 2.13
C LEU A 112 0.97 -13.69 1.64
N ARG A 113 0.13 -14.18 2.55
CA ARG A 113 -0.93 -15.12 2.25
C ARG A 113 -2.26 -14.60 2.76
N PHE A 114 -3.16 -14.32 1.81
CA PHE A 114 -4.49 -13.77 2.06
C PHE A 114 -5.53 -14.87 2.00
N TYR A 115 -6.32 -15.03 3.06
CA TYR A 115 -7.38 -16.04 3.13
C TYR A 115 -8.74 -15.38 3.00
N PHE A 116 -9.53 -15.85 2.05
CA PHE A 116 -10.86 -15.33 1.80
C PHE A 116 -11.93 -16.39 2.05
N LYS A 117 -13.05 -15.98 2.67
CA LYS A 117 -14.27 -16.77 2.63
C LYS A 117 -14.87 -16.76 1.23
N GLU A 118 -15.80 -17.68 0.94
CA GLU A 118 -16.54 -17.67 -0.32
C GLU A 118 -17.15 -16.28 -0.56
N ASN A 119 -16.89 -15.69 -1.71
CA ASN A 119 -17.30 -14.35 -2.07
C ASN A 119 -17.91 -14.29 -3.48
N ALA A 120 -18.45 -13.13 -3.85
CA ALA A 120 -19.12 -12.95 -5.14
C ALA A 120 -18.17 -12.62 -6.29
N PHE A 121 -16.88 -12.41 -6.06
CA PHE A 121 -15.92 -11.82 -7.00
C PHE A 121 -15.02 -12.84 -7.67
N PHE A 122 -14.39 -13.72 -6.92
CA PHE A 122 -13.45 -14.76 -7.41
C PHE A 122 -13.65 -16.10 -6.70
N THR A 123 -12.91 -17.11 -7.12
CA THR A 123 -13.05 -18.48 -6.61
C THR A 123 -11.93 -18.91 -5.66
N ASN A 124 -10.81 -18.19 -5.65
CA ASN A 124 -9.70 -18.47 -4.76
C ASN A 124 -10.12 -18.36 -3.29
N GLN A 125 -9.72 -19.32 -2.48
CA GLN A 125 -9.81 -19.23 -1.01
C GLN A 125 -8.53 -18.68 -0.40
N THR A 126 -7.42 -18.81 -1.12
CA THR A 126 -6.11 -18.30 -0.72
C THR A 126 -5.44 -17.69 -1.94
N ILE A 127 -4.78 -16.56 -1.73
CA ILE A 127 -3.90 -15.90 -2.70
C ILE A 127 -2.58 -15.66 -1.99
N GLU A 128 -1.49 -16.14 -2.57
CA GLU A 128 -0.16 -15.98 -2.02
C GLU A 128 0.69 -15.10 -2.92
N LYS A 129 1.41 -14.17 -2.31
CA LYS A 129 2.39 -13.31 -2.97
C LYS A 129 3.72 -13.48 -2.29
N ARG A 130 4.78 -13.65 -3.08
CA ARG A 130 6.13 -13.96 -2.63
C ARG A 130 7.10 -12.93 -3.14
N TYR A 131 7.92 -12.42 -2.25
CA TYR A 131 9.00 -11.47 -2.50
C TYR A 131 10.32 -12.20 -2.39
N HIS A 132 11.02 -12.35 -3.50
CA HIS A 132 12.31 -13.01 -3.56
C HIS A 132 13.43 -11.97 -3.46
N MET A 133 14.29 -12.11 -2.46
CA MET A 133 15.40 -11.22 -2.18
C MET A 133 16.71 -11.86 -2.62
N GLU A 134 17.74 -11.06 -2.87
CA GLU A 134 19.06 -11.58 -3.25
C GLU A 134 19.75 -12.33 -2.10
N ASP A 135 19.60 -11.82 -0.87
CA ASP A 135 20.19 -12.41 0.33
C ASP A 135 19.34 -12.10 1.60
N ASP A 136 19.77 -12.58 2.77
CA ASP A 136 19.10 -12.37 4.07
C ASP A 136 19.74 -11.20 4.86
N SER A 137 20.28 -10.19 4.19
CA SER A 137 20.84 -8.99 4.82
C SER A 137 19.76 -7.93 5.09
N GLU A 138 20.10 -6.93 5.91
CA GLU A 138 19.20 -5.79 6.15
C GLU A 138 19.07 -4.88 4.92
N ASP A 139 20.10 -4.88 4.08
CA ASP A 139 20.15 -4.10 2.84
C ASP A 139 19.88 -4.98 1.61
N ALA A 140 19.20 -6.12 1.80
CA ALA A 140 18.91 -7.07 0.72
C ALA A 140 18.08 -6.42 -0.39
N VAL A 141 18.47 -6.66 -1.62
CA VAL A 141 17.80 -6.12 -2.80
C VAL A 141 16.67 -7.06 -3.22
N LEU A 142 15.54 -6.48 -3.61
CA LEU A 142 14.41 -7.22 -4.17
C LEU A 142 14.80 -7.73 -5.57
N ASN A 143 14.73 -9.03 -5.78
CA ASN A 143 15.06 -9.66 -7.04
C ASN A 143 13.84 -9.75 -7.97
N TYR A 144 12.78 -10.42 -7.52
CA TYR A 144 11.51 -10.53 -8.25
C TYR A 144 10.34 -10.84 -7.32
N ILE A 145 9.13 -10.63 -7.83
CA ILE A 145 7.88 -10.86 -7.11
C ILE A 145 7.05 -11.88 -7.87
N VAL A 146 6.48 -12.85 -7.14
CA VAL A 146 5.56 -13.85 -7.71
C VAL A 146 4.25 -13.81 -6.95
N CYS A 147 3.14 -13.86 -7.67
CA CYS A 147 1.80 -13.88 -7.07
C CYS A 147 0.93 -14.93 -7.73
N ASP A 148 0.03 -15.54 -6.94
CA ASP A 148 -1.00 -16.42 -7.48
C ASP A 148 -2.02 -15.63 -8.31
N ASP A 149 -2.46 -16.18 -9.43
CA ASP A 149 -3.49 -15.59 -10.26
C ASP A 149 -4.84 -15.51 -9.55
N ILE A 150 -5.57 -14.43 -9.75
CA ILE A 150 -6.94 -14.29 -9.24
C ILE A 150 -7.93 -14.86 -10.26
N ASP A 151 -8.65 -15.91 -9.88
CA ASP A 151 -9.70 -16.56 -10.66
C ASP A 151 -11.01 -15.78 -10.57
N TRP A 152 -11.07 -14.64 -11.26
CA TRP A 152 -12.26 -13.78 -11.27
C TRP A 152 -13.49 -14.45 -11.85
N LYS A 153 -14.61 -14.34 -11.16
CA LYS A 153 -15.92 -14.70 -11.71
C LYS A 153 -16.29 -13.79 -12.88
N PRO A 154 -17.07 -14.25 -13.86
CA PRO A 154 -17.38 -13.48 -15.05
C PRO A 154 -17.93 -12.08 -14.75
N GLY A 155 -17.23 -11.04 -15.23
CA GLY A 155 -17.61 -9.64 -15.06
C GLY A 155 -17.45 -9.08 -13.65
N LYS A 156 -16.64 -9.73 -12.79
CA LYS A 156 -16.40 -9.35 -11.40
C LYS A 156 -14.98 -8.84 -11.14
N ASN A 157 -14.12 -8.83 -12.15
CA ASN A 157 -12.77 -8.27 -12.00
C ASN A 157 -12.85 -6.78 -11.62
N LEU A 158 -12.24 -6.46 -10.47
CA LEU A 158 -12.26 -5.12 -9.87
C LEU A 158 -11.16 -4.20 -10.44
N THR A 159 -10.09 -4.77 -11.02
CA THR A 159 -8.98 -4.02 -11.59
C THR A 159 -9.29 -3.42 -12.95
N VAL A 160 -10.48 -3.67 -13.50
CA VAL A 160 -10.88 -3.20 -14.81
C VAL A 160 -12.30 -2.65 -14.83
N LYS A 161 -12.52 -1.65 -15.66
CA LYS A 161 -13.85 -1.11 -16.00
C LYS A 161 -14.26 -1.55 -17.40
N VAL A 162 -15.48 -2.05 -17.52
CA VAL A 162 -16.06 -2.47 -18.80
C VAL A 162 -16.90 -1.33 -19.36
N LEU A 163 -16.37 -0.62 -20.35
CA LEU A 163 -17.07 0.44 -21.05
C LEU A 163 -17.88 -0.13 -22.22
N ARG A 164 -19.19 0.10 -22.21
CA ARG A 164 -20.10 -0.29 -23.32
C ARG A 164 -20.39 0.92 -24.20
N LYS A 165 -19.78 0.98 -25.39
CA LYS A 165 -20.10 2.01 -26.37
C LYS A 165 -21.36 1.59 -27.14
N LYS A 166 -22.39 2.44 -27.10
CA LYS A 166 -23.59 2.25 -27.95
C LYS A 166 -23.19 2.32 -29.43
N PRO A 167 -23.68 1.40 -30.29
CA PRO A 167 -23.39 1.47 -31.69
C PRO A 167 -23.95 2.79 -32.27
N LYS A 168 -23.23 3.36 -33.25
CA LYS A 168 -23.70 4.56 -33.93
C LYS A 168 -25.01 4.26 -34.64
N PRO A 169 -26.02 5.19 -34.65
CA PRO A 169 -27.25 5.02 -35.41
C PRO A 169 -26.91 4.73 -36.86
N GLY A 170 -27.40 3.60 -37.40
CA GLY A 170 -27.15 3.19 -38.79
C GLY A 170 -26.03 2.19 -39.01
N ALA A 171 -25.31 1.76 -37.99
CA ALA A 171 -24.30 0.72 -38.10
C ALA A 171 -24.95 -0.66 -38.36
N LYS A 172 -24.37 -1.43 -39.31
CA LYS A 172 -24.84 -2.78 -39.65
C LYS A 172 -24.72 -3.80 -38.52
N ASN A 173 -23.85 -3.55 -37.54
CA ASN A 173 -23.67 -4.35 -36.33
C ASN A 173 -24.26 -3.62 -35.13
N GLN A 174 -25.37 -4.11 -34.58
CA GLN A 174 -26.04 -3.56 -33.39
C GLN A 174 -25.47 -4.10 -32.07
N LYS A 175 -24.38 -4.87 -32.08
CA LYS A 175 -23.77 -5.36 -30.85
C LYS A 175 -22.95 -4.22 -30.19
N PRO A 176 -23.18 -3.95 -28.92
CA PRO A 176 -22.35 -2.99 -28.19
C PRO A 176 -20.86 -3.38 -28.25
N ILE A 177 -19.99 -2.43 -28.56
CA ILE A 177 -18.55 -2.64 -28.48
C ILE A 177 -18.20 -2.48 -27.02
N THR A 178 -17.68 -3.55 -26.43
CA THR A 178 -17.17 -3.56 -25.05
C THR A 178 -15.68 -3.24 -25.10
N LYS A 179 -15.25 -2.22 -24.37
CA LYS A 179 -13.83 -1.91 -24.15
C LYS A 179 -13.54 -2.08 -22.66
N THR A 180 -12.48 -2.78 -22.34
CA THR A 180 -11.98 -2.93 -20.99
C THR A 180 -10.86 -1.92 -20.79
N GLU A 181 -10.91 -1.17 -19.70
CA GLU A 181 -9.87 -0.21 -19.32
C GLU A 181 -9.45 -0.49 -17.87
N PRO A 182 -8.14 -0.39 -17.54
CA PRO A 182 -7.66 -0.49 -16.16
C PRO A 182 -8.37 0.54 -15.27
N CYS A 183 -8.49 0.25 -14.00
CA CYS A 183 -8.97 1.19 -12.99
C CYS A 183 -8.33 0.88 -11.64
N GLU A 184 -8.23 1.91 -10.82
CA GLU A 184 -7.70 1.86 -9.47
C GLU A 184 -8.44 0.82 -8.62
N SER A 185 -7.69 -0.04 -7.95
CA SER A 185 -8.20 -1.11 -7.09
C SER A 185 -7.04 -1.69 -6.28
N PHE A 186 -7.26 -1.93 -4.98
CA PHE A 186 -6.33 -2.69 -4.14
C PHE A 186 -5.92 -4.03 -4.77
N PHE A 187 -6.81 -4.65 -5.53
CA PHE A 187 -6.53 -5.94 -6.19
C PHE A 187 -5.49 -5.85 -7.30
N THR A 188 -5.07 -4.64 -7.73
CA THR A 188 -3.92 -4.45 -8.60
C THR A 188 -2.63 -4.91 -7.94
N PHE A 189 -2.53 -4.83 -6.62
CA PHE A 189 -1.44 -5.35 -5.80
C PHE A 189 -1.12 -6.84 -6.07
N PHE A 190 -2.09 -7.63 -6.51
CA PHE A 190 -1.89 -9.05 -6.85
C PHE A 190 -1.40 -9.28 -8.29
N TYR A 191 -1.08 -8.22 -9.01
CA TYR A 191 -0.48 -8.26 -10.36
C TYR A 191 0.88 -7.54 -10.33
N PRO A 192 1.91 -8.18 -9.72
CA PRO A 192 3.22 -7.55 -9.60
C PRO A 192 3.81 -7.25 -10.99
N PRO A 193 4.73 -6.28 -11.08
CA PRO A 193 5.47 -6.05 -12.31
C PRO A 193 6.26 -7.29 -12.71
N GLU A 194 6.20 -7.63 -13.99
CA GLU A 194 6.98 -8.74 -14.55
C GLU A 194 8.41 -8.26 -14.81
N VAL A 195 9.39 -8.96 -14.26
CA VAL A 195 10.80 -8.70 -14.56
C VAL A 195 11.13 -9.34 -15.91
N PRO A 196 11.51 -8.57 -16.94
CA PRO A 196 11.85 -9.09 -18.26
C PRO A 196 13.04 -10.03 -18.21
N ASP A 197 13.18 -10.92 -19.20
CA ASP A 197 14.36 -11.78 -19.32
C ASP A 197 15.62 -10.98 -19.72
N GLU A 198 16.81 -11.58 -19.61
CA GLU A 198 18.09 -10.92 -19.86
C GLU A 198 18.15 -10.29 -21.27
N ASP A 199 17.61 -10.97 -22.29
CA ASP A 199 17.61 -10.49 -23.68
C ASP A 199 16.68 -9.26 -23.85
N GLU A 200 15.60 -9.18 -23.10
CA GLU A 200 14.63 -8.08 -23.08
C GLU A 200 15.19 -6.90 -22.29
N GLN A 201 15.83 -7.15 -21.14
CA GLN A 201 16.48 -6.11 -20.32
C GLN A 201 17.58 -5.36 -21.07
N GLU A 202 18.40 -6.06 -21.89
CA GLU A 202 19.43 -5.41 -22.70
C GLU A 202 18.86 -4.41 -23.73
N ASN A 203 17.59 -4.54 -24.09
CA ASN A 203 16.91 -3.70 -25.07
C ASN A 203 16.03 -2.61 -24.45
N MET A 204 15.87 -2.59 -23.13
CA MET A 204 15.08 -1.58 -22.42
C MET A 204 15.75 -0.20 -22.51
N THR A 205 14.94 0.82 -22.59
CA THR A 205 15.39 2.20 -22.43
C THR A 205 15.61 2.51 -20.95
N GLU A 206 16.40 3.53 -20.65
CA GLU A 206 16.64 3.99 -19.28
C GLU A 206 15.32 4.36 -18.56
N GLU A 207 14.38 4.99 -19.28
CA GLU A 207 13.02 5.32 -18.76
C GLU A 207 12.22 4.05 -18.40
N GLU A 208 12.25 3.00 -19.23
CA GLU A 208 11.56 1.74 -18.95
C GLU A 208 12.16 1.00 -17.74
N VAL A 209 13.46 1.10 -17.53
CA VAL A 209 14.14 0.54 -16.36
C VAL A 209 13.75 1.30 -15.09
N GLU A 210 13.75 2.63 -15.13
CA GLU A 210 13.34 3.49 -14.01
C GLU A 210 11.86 3.23 -13.64
N ASP A 211 10.96 3.16 -14.63
CA ASP A 211 9.55 2.86 -14.42
C ASP A 211 9.33 1.49 -13.77
N LEU A 212 10.08 0.47 -14.22
CA LEU A 212 9.98 -0.88 -13.64
C LEU A 212 10.49 -0.90 -12.19
N GLN A 213 11.61 -0.22 -11.93
CA GLN A 213 12.18 -0.14 -10.59
C GLN A 213 11.21 0.57 -9.63
N GLU A 214 10.63 1.71 -10.04
CA GLU A 214 9.63 2.42 -9.24
C GLU A 214 8.42 1.54 -8.92
N GLN A 215 7.91 0.80 -9.91
CA GLN A 215 6.80 -0.14 -9.71
C GLN A 215 7.15 -1.26 -8.72
N MET A 216 8.36 -1.82 -8.81
CA MET A 216 8.83 -2.86 -7.89
C MET A 216 9.02 -2.31 -6.47
N GLU A 217 9.57 -1.12 -6.31
CA GLU A 217 9.76 -0.46 -5.02
C GLU A 217 8.42 -0.15 -4.33
N ASN A 218 7.45 0.38 -5.08
CA ASN A 218 6.11 0.66 -4.58
C ASN A 218 5.39 -0.63 -4.14
N ASP A 219 5.46 -1.68 -4.95
CA ASP A 219 4.87 -2.98 -4.62
C ASP A 219 5.51 -3.59 -3.36
N TYR A 220 6.84 -3.52 -3.26
CA TYR A 220 7.58 -3.98 -2.09
C TYR A 220 7.26 -3.16 -0.84
N ALA A 221 7.11 -1.84 -0.95
CA ALA A 221 6.75 -0.97 0.17
C ALA A 221 5.40 -1.38 0.77
N ILE A 222 4.37 -1.55 -0.06
CA ILE A 222 3.05 -2.04 0.37
C ILE A 222 3.15 -3.45 0.96
N GLY A 223 3.91 -4.35 0.33
CA GLY A 223 4.11 -5.72 0.82
C GLY A 223 4.79 -5.75 2.18
N SER A 224 5.85 -4.97 2.36
CA SER A 224 6.59 -4.81 3.61
C SER A 224 5.71 -4.20 4.70
N LEU A 225 4.94 -3.16 4.40
CA LEU A 225 3.98 -2.54 5.33
C LEU A 225 2.95 -3.55 5.85
N ILE A 226 2.40 -4.39 4.96
CA ILE A 226 1.47 -5.45 5.35
C ILE A 226 2.17 -6.47 6.26
N ALA A 227 3.40 -6.88 5.93
CA ALA A 227 4.13 -7.90 6.69
C ALA A 227 4.56 -7.41 8.08
N THR A 228 5.06 -6.17 8.18
CA THR A 228 5.75 -5.66 9.36
C THR A 228 4.86 -4.79 10.26
N ALA A 229 3.89 -4.10 9.70
CA ALA A 229 2.97 -3.23 10.45
C ALA A 229 1.57 -3.84 10.59
N LEU A 230 0.88 -4.14 9.47
CA LEU A 230 -0.50 -4.59 9.52
C LEU A 230 -0.68 -5.94 10.22
N VAL A 231 0.07 -6.98 9.81
CA VAL A 231 -0.15 -8.35 10.34
C VAL A 231 0.17 -8.46 11.82
N PRO A 232 1.30 -7.94 12.35
CA PRO A 232 1.57 -8.00 13.79
C PRO A 232 0.59 -7.18 14.62
N ASN A 233 0.24 -5.98 14.19
CA ASN A 233 -0.53 -4.99 14.96
C ASN A 233 -2.00 -4.86 14.48
N ALA A 234 -2.53 -5.89 13.79
CA ALA A 234 -3.86 -5.82 13.18
C ALA A 234 -5.00 -5.49 14.17
N VAL A 235 -4.86 -5.87 15.44
CA VAL A 235 -5.84 -5.53 16.48
C VAL A 235 -5.80 -4.05 16.82
N ASP A 236 -4.60 -3.48 16.95
CA ASP A 236 -4.40 -2.09 17.29
C ASP A 236 -4.86 -1.19 16.13
N HIS A 237 -4.52 -1.55 14.90
CA HIS A 237 -5.05 -0.88 13.70
C HIS A 237 -6.57 -0.99 13.60
N PHE A 238 -7.16 -2.18 13.89
CA PHE A 238 -8.62 -2.33 13.90
C PHE A 238 -9.29 -1.41 14.93
N LEU A 239 -8.66 -1.22 16.09
CA LEU A 239 -9.16 -0.36 17.17
C LEU A 239 -8.82 1.13 16.95
N GLY A 240 -7.99 1.46 15.97
CA GLY A 240 -7.54 2.83 15.70
C GLY A 240 -6.56 3.39 16.74
N LEU A 241 -5.85 2.53 17.48
CA LEU A 241 -4.95 2.97 18.56
C LEU A 241 -3.68 3.68 18.05
N HIS A 242 -3.25 3.41 16.81
CA HIS A 242 -2.09 4.07 16.20
C HIS A 242 -2.41 5.47 15.64
N LEU A 243 -3.69 5.83 15.50
CA LEU A 243 -4.09 7.16 15.03
C LEU A 243 -3.88 8.26 16.09
N GLU A 244 -3.73 7.86 17.37
CA GLU A 244 -3.51 8.80 18.48
C GLU A 244 -2.01 9.11 18.67
N ASP A 245 -1.13 8.16 18.33
CA ASP A 245 0.33 8.30 18.49
C ASP A 245 0.92 9.24 17.41
N ASP A 246 0.37 9.24 16.19
CA ASP A 246 0.83 10.11 15.10
C ASP A 246 0.47 11.60 15.36
N GLU A 247 -0.61 11.90 16.08
CA GLU A 247 -0.99 13.27 16.47
C GLU A 247 -0.10 13.82 17.60
N ASP A 248 0.40 12.94 18.49
CA ASP A 248 1.25 13.34 19.63
C ASP A 248 2.73 13.49 19.22
N GLU A 249 3.23 12.76 18.20
CA GLU A 249 4.61 12.91 17.70
C GLU A 249 4.83 14.26 16.99
N ASP A 250 3.84 14.79 16.30
CA ASP A 250 3.91 16.11 15.65
C ASP A 250 3.90 17.28 16.66
N GLU A 251 3.41 17.07 17.90
CA GLU A 251 3.42 18.11 18.94
C GLU A 251 4.74 18.14 19.76
N GLU A 252 5.49 17.04 19.84
CA GLU A 252 6.76 17.00 20.59
C GLU A 252 7.97 17.55 19.82
N GLU A 253 7.97 17.57 18.48
CA GLU A 253 9.08 18.15 17.70
C GLU A 253 9.12 19.69 17.72
N GLY A 254 8.14 20.36 18.31
CA GLY A 254 8.00 21.81 18.37
C GLY A 254 8.62 22.51 19.60
N GLU A 255 9.02 21.80 20.65
CA GLU A 255 9.40 22.43 21.92
C GLU A 255 10.91 22.32 22.32
N GLU A 256 11.79 21.69 21.57
CA GLU A 256 13.20 21.52 21.97
C GLU A 256 14.19 22.58 21.45
N ASP A 257 13.78 23.68 20.84
CA ASP A 257 14.71 24.69 20.31
C ASP A 257 14.68 26.04 21.05
N ALA A 258 14.38 26.08 22.35
CA ALA A 258 14.37 27.31 23.12
C ALA A 258 15.01 27.22 24.53
N GLU A 259 16.21 26.63 24.70
CA GLU A 259 17.01 26.94 25.88
C GLU A 259 18.52 26.57 25.76
N TYR A 260 19.30 27.36 25.00
CA TYR A 260 20.74 27.52 25.28
C TYR A 260 21.20 28.90 24.81
N GLY A 261 20.98 29.89 25.67
CA GLY A 261 21.47 31.23 25.49
C GLY A 261 21.93 31.84 26.82
N GLU A 262 22.98 31.30 27.44
CA GLU A 262 23.60 31.99 28.56
C GLU A 262 24.98 32.52 28.16
N SER A 263 24.99 33.84 28.07
CA SER A 263 26.06 34.81 28.40
C SER A 263 27.53 34.38 28.23
N ILE A 264 28.19 35.08 27.31
CA ILE A 264 29.58 35.52 27.53
C ILE A 264 29.64 37.02 27.24
N ASP A 265 29.83 37.82 28.28
CA ASP A 265 30.33 39.17 28.25
C ASP A 265 31.73 39.19 27.61
N GLY A 266 31.98 40.18 26.74
CA GLY A 266 33.26 40.39 26.11
C GLY A 266 33.31 41.63 25.24
N ASP A 267 33.33 42.73 25.84
CA ASP A 267 33.91 44.06 25.65
C ASP A 267 34.84 44.27 24.43
N SER A 268 34.75 45.51 23.92
CA SER A 268 35.70 46.27 23.04
C SER A 268 35.54 46.04 21.52
N ASP A 269 35.39 47.01 20.72
CA ASP A 269 35.98 48.30 20.52
C ASP A 269 35.79 48.70 19.05
N ASP A 270 35.53 49.99 18.84
CA ASP A 270 35.64 50.87 17.71
C ASP A 270 35.98 50.36 16.28
N GLY A 271 35.24 50.87 15.33
CA GLY A 271 35.66 50.84 13.92
C GLY A 271 34.63 51.44 12.94
N ASP A 272 34.53 52.75 13.03
CA ASP A 272 34.05 53.71 12.02
C ASP A 272 34.56 53.33 10.61
N SER A 273 33.67 53.34 9.62
CA SER A 273 33.96 53.80 8.25
C SER A 273 32.71 53.79 7.39
N ASP A 274 32.34 54.92 7.05
CA ASP A 274 31.60 55.49 5.94
C ASP A 274 31.79 54.80 4.59
N ASP A 275 30.81 55.14 3.78
CA ASP A 275 30.81 55.41 2.33
C ASP A 275 30.13 54.39 1.43
N GLU A 276 29.09 54.94 0.92
CA GLU A 276 28.73 55.40 -0.43
C GLU A 276 28.00 54.39 -1.33
N ASP A 277 26.79 54.81 -1.61
CA ASP A 277 26.08 54.90 -2.88
C ASP A 277 26.65 54.12 -4.07
N ASP A 278 25.77 53.33 -4.67
CA ASP A 278 25.50 53.54 -6.10
C ASP A 278 24.14 52.91 -6.51
N ASP A 279 23.28 53.82 -6.97
CA ASP A 279 22.18 53.59 -7.88
C ASP A 279 22.64 52.88 -9.14
N ASP A 280 21.87 51.95 -9.61
CA ASP A 280 21.61 51.83 -11.04
C ASP A 280 20.26 51.17 -11.30
N GLU A 281 19.33 52.01 -11.69
CA GLU A 281 18.13 51.67 -12.42
C GLU A 281 18.51 51.21 -13.83
N ASP A 282 17.94 50.09 -14.27
CA ASP A 282 17.65 49.89 -15.68
C ASP A 282 16.29 49.24 -15.86
N GLU A 283 15.34 50.09 -16.21
CA GLU A 283 14.11 49.74 -16.91
C GLU A 283 14.46 49.24 -18.33
N ASP A 284 13.81 48.20 -18.77
CA ASP A 284 13.38 48.16 -20.16
C ASP A 284 12.11 47.34 -20.37
N GLU A 285 11.19 48.08 -20.91
CA GLU A 285 9.87 47.73 -21.41
C GLU A 285 9.92 46.63 -22.49
N ASN A 286 9.01 45.70 -22.47
CA ASN A 286 8.14 45.50 -23.64
C ASN A 286 6.85 44.76 -23.28
N GLY A 287 5.81 45.54 -23.18
CA GLY A 287 4.46 45.07 -23.14
C GLY A 287 3.95 44.74 -24.53
N GLU A 288 3.41 43.60 -24.75
CA GLU A 288 2.39 43.39 -25.79
C GLU A 288 1.23 42.53 -25.31
N LYS A 289 0.14 43.22 -25.06
CA LYS A 289 -1.19 42.64 -24.95
C LYS A 289 -1.67 42.22 -26.34
N ILE A 290 -2.01 40.96 -26.55
CA ILE A 290 -2.87 40.57 -27.63
C ILE A 290 -4.22 40.16 -27.09
N LYS A 291 -5.20 41.04 -27.40
CA LYS A 291 -6.63 40.81 -27.22
C LYS A 291 -7.17 39.87 -28.31
N GLY A 292 -7.98 38.95 -27.87
CA GLY A 292 -9.21 38.44 -28.45
C GLY A 292 -9.27 38.19 -29.96
N LEU A 293 -9.65 36.95 -30.28
CA LEU A 293 -10.40 36.68 -31.51
C LEU A 293 -11.40 35.54 -31.27
N ASP A 294 -12.63 35.89 -31.56
CA ASP A 294 -13.88 35.18 -31.46
C ASP A 294 -14.01 34.04 -32.54
N PRO A 295 -14.91 33.08 -32.34
CA PRO A 295 -15.01 31.86 -33.15
C PRO A 295 -15.98 32.01 -34.29
N LYS A 296 -15.51 31.82 -35.53
CA LYS A 296 -16.35 31.42 -36.69
C LYS A 296 -15.51 31.34 -37.96
N ALA A 297 -15.25 30.15 -38.43
CA ALA A 297 -15.29 29.85 -39.84
C ALA A 297 -15.38 28.33 -40.02
N LYS A 298 -16.54 27.95 -40.42
CA LYS A 298 -16.89 26.69 -41.08
C LYS A 298 -16.31 26.69 -42.50
N GLU A 299 -16.12 25.48 -42.94
CA GLU A 299 -16.29 24.98 -44.28
C GLU A 299 -15.11 24.90 -45.24
N GLU A 300 -15.00 23.70 -45.69
CA GLU A 300 -14.60 23.22 -47.01
C GLU A 300 -13.12 23.08 -47.35
N CYS A 301 -12.67 21.83 -47.42
CA CYS A 301 -12.20 21.33 -48.73
C CYS A 301 -12.27 19.79 -48.80
N LYS A 302 -13.05 19.35 -49.76
CA LYS A 302 -13.12 18.01 -50.30
C LYS A 302 -11.89 17.69 -51.14
N GLN A 303 -11.56 16.40 -51.19
CA GLN A 303 -10.95 15.65 -52.30
C GLN A 303 -9.44 15.84 -52.56
N GLN A 304 -8.68 14.87 -52.20
CA GLN A 304 -8.19 13.86 -53.19
C GLN A 304 -7.75 12.60 -52.46
#